data_d470bcadf4b2c65bb9aea5bb869a4857
#
_entry.id   d470bcadf4b2c65bb9aea5bb869a4857
#
_cell.length_a   1.000
_cell.length_b   1.000
_cell.length_c   1.000
_cell.angle_alpha   90.00
_cell.angle_beta   90.00
_cell.angle_gamma   90.00
#
_symmetry.space_group_name_H-M   'P 1'
#
loop_
_entity.id
_entity.type
_entity.pdbx_description
1 polymer ?
#
loop_
_entity_poly.entity_id
_entity_poly.type
_entity_poly.pdbx_seq_one_letter_code
_entity_poly.pdbx_strand_id
1 'polypeptide(L)'
;MNDNILLIGSGAREHAIAMAIDRSHTSSELFCMASNLNPGITSLCKELIVDDFNDPDIIVSYAKDHKIGLAIIGPENPLEKGVADALSNSNVNVIGPKKNLAQIETSKGFARKLLDKHGIPGAPKFKIFSSMSGVGGFLDELGENYVIKFDGLAGGKGVKVSGDHLQSKDEALDHCLQLVKNDSEFVIEEKFIG
;
A
#
# COMPACT_ATOMS: atom_id res chain seq x y z
N MET A 1 6.58 -31.56 -5.11
CA MET A 1 6.47 -30.72 -6.29
C MET A 1 7.36 -29.51 -6.03
N ASN A 2 8.34 -29.26 -6.90
CA ASN A 2 9.15 -28.05 -6.80
C ASN A 2 8.34 -26.93 -7.42
N ASP A 3 7.66 -26.16 -6.60
CA ASP A 3 6.90 -25.01 -7.08
C ASP A 3 7.86 -23.83 -7.17
N ASN A 4 8.01 -23.25 -8.36
CA ASN A 4 8.79 -22.03 -8.53
C ASN A 4 8.17 -20.89 -7.72
N ILE A 5 9.00 -19.97 -7.24
CA ILE A 5 8.59 -18.85 -6.39
C ILE A 5 8.67 -17.56 -7.21
N LEU A 6 7.61 -16.76 -7.21
CA LEU A 6 7.58 -15.42 -7.79
C LEU A 6 7.64 -14.38 -6.66
N LEU A 7 8.66 -13.54 -6.67
CA LEU A 7 8.77 -12.36 -5.83
C LEU A 7 8.31 -11.13 -6.62
N ILE A 8 7.35 -10.38 -6.08
CA ILE A 8 6.83 -9.17 -6.70
C ILE A 8 7.35 -7.96 -5.94
N GLY A 9 8.09 -7.09 -6.65
CA GLY A 9 8.72 -5.89 -6.12
C GLY A 9 10.26 -5.94 -6.14
N SER A 10 10.90 -4.79 -5.90
CA SER A 10 12.36 -4.62 -6.02
C SER A 10 13.01 -3.80 -4.90
N GLY A 11 12.31 -3.53 -3.82
CA GLY A 11 12.82 -2.75 -2.69
C GLY A 11 13.75 -3.54 -1.76
N ALA A 12 14.16 -2.89 -0.69
CA ALA A 12 15.03 -3.51 0.33
C ALA A 12 14.33 -4.67 1.06
N ARG A 13 13.01 -4.58 1.25
CA ARG A 13 12.18 -5.66 1.83
C ARG A 13 12.22 -6.90 0.95
N GLU A 14 12.01 -6.73 -0.34
CA GLU A 14 12.02 -7.82 -1.31
C GLU A 14 13.42 -8.42 -1.44
N HIS A 15 14.48 -7.61 -1.38
CA HIS A 15 15.85 -8.12 -1.34
C HIS A 15 16.10 -9.00 -0.11
N ALA A 16 15.65 -8.59 1.07
CA ALA A 16 15.78 -9.41 2.28
C ALA A 16 14.99 -10.73 2.17
N ILE A 17 13.83 -10.72 1.53
CA ILE A 17 13.03 -11.93 1.25
C ILE A 17 13.78 -12.83 0.27
N ALA A 18 14.34 -12.30 -0.82
CA ALA A 18 15.14 -13.07 -1.79
C ALA A 18 16.33 -13.75 -1.12
N MET A 19 17.05 -13.03 -0.26
CA MET A 19 18.16 -13.60 0.54
C MET A 19 17.70 -14.70 1.50
N ALA A 20 16.49 -14.60 2.04
CA ALA A 20 15.94 -15.64 2.91
C ALA A 20 15.55 -16.90 2.12
N ILE A 21 15.01 -16.74 0.92
CA ILE A 21 14.69 -17.85 0.01
C ILE A 21 15.97 -18.55 -0.44
N ASP A 22 17.00 -17.82 -0.82
CA ASP A 22 18.30 -18.36 -1.24
C ASP A 22 18.96 -19.20 -0.12
N ARG A 23 18.87 -18.73 1.13
CA ARG A 23 19.38 -19.50 2.30
C ARG A 23 18.49 -20.69 2.68
N SER A 24 17.30 -20.80 2.12
CA SER A 24 16.43 -21.94 2.39
C SER A 24 16.96 -23.20 1.69
N HIS A 25 16.65 -24.36 2.26
CA HIS A 25 17.04 -25.65 1.66
C HIS A 25 15.99 -26.15 0.66
N THR A 26 15.18 -25.25 0.10
CA THR A 26 14.21 -25.60 -0.95
C THR A 26 14.92 -25.70 -2.30
N SER A 27 14.46 -26.60 -3.14
CA SER A 27 14.95 -26.73 -4.52
C SER A 27 14.15 -25.86 -5.52
N SER A 28 13.38 -24.90 -5.03
CA SER A 28 12.56 -24.00 -5.83
C SER A 28 13.42 -22.91 -6.50
N GLU A 29 13.12 -22.60 -7.75
CA GLU A 29 13.74 -21.48 -8.45
C GLU A 29 13.02 -20.17 -8.12
N LEU A 30 13.77 -19.10 -7.88
CA LEU A 30 13.23 -17.78 -7.63
C LEU A 30 13.15 -16.98 -8.94
N PHE A 31 11.97 -16.42 -9.21
CA PHE A 31 11.69 -15.47 -10.28
C PHE A 31 11.29 -14.14 -9.64
N CYS A 32 11.52 -13.02 -10.32
CA CYS A 32 11.15 -11.71 -9.81
C CYS A 32 10.50 -10.86 -10.89
N MET A 33 9.40 -10.19 -10.56
CA MET A 33 8.80 -9.13 -11.39
C MET A 33 8.80 -7.81 -10.61
N ALA A 34 9.34 -6.75 -11.20
CA ALA A 34 9.64 -5.51 -10.50
C ALA A 34 9.50 -4.28 -11.40
N SER A 35 9.48 -3.08 -10.81
CA SER A 35 9.50 -1.80 -11.56
C SER A 35 10.89 -1.37 -12.01
N ASN A 36 11.93 -1.95 -11.44
CA ASN A 36 13.33 -1.64 -11.75
C ASN A 36 14.24 -2.80 -11.35
N LEU A 37 15.43 -2.81 -11.92
CA LEU A 37 16.46 -3.78 -11.56
C LEU A 37 17.01 -3.49 -10.17
N ASN A 38 17.01 -4.52 -9.31
CA ASN A 38 17.76 -4.53 -8.07
C ASN A 38 18.91 -5.53 -8.19
N PRO A 39 20.19 -5.09 -8.22
CA PRO A 39 21.33 -5.98 -8.43
C PRO A 39 21.41 -7.12 -7.42
N GLY A 40 21.03 -6.85 -6.16
CA GLY A 40 21.03 -7.88 -5.10
C GLY A 40 19.98 -8.97 -5.36
N ILE A 41 18.79 -8.61 -5.83
CA ILE A 41 17.76 -9.60 -6.20
C ILE A 41 18.17 -10.33 -7.48
N THR A 42 18.69 -9.59 -8.49
CA THR A 42 19.09 -10.18 -9.78
C THR A 42 20.13 -11.29 -9.59
N SER A 43 21.03 -11.15 -8.64
CA SER A 43 22.05 -12.18 -8.38
C SER A 43 21.52 -13.44 -7.68
N LEU A 44 20.31 -13.38 -7.11
CA LEU A 44 19.67 -14.46 -6.33
C LEU A 44 18.54 -15.16 -7.08
N CYS A 45 18.03 -14.57 -8.16
CA CYS A 45 16.93 -15.14 -8.91
C CYS A 45 17.37 -15.71 -10.26
N LYS A 46 16.62 -16.68 -10.76
CA LYS A 46 16.83 -17.26 -12.07
C LYS A 46 16.55 -16.23 -13.17
N GLU A 47 15.52 -15.41 -12.96
CA GLU A 47 15.12 -14.35 -13.86
C GLU A 47 14.50 -13.19 -13.07
N LEU A 48 14.89 -11.96 -13.41
CA LEU A 48 14.22 -10.74 -12.99
C LEU A 48 13.77 -9.97 -14.22
N ILE A 49 12.48 -9.73 -14.34
CA ILE A 49 11.92 -8.90 -15.40
C ILE A 49 11.42 -7.57 -14.85
N VAL A 50 11.56 -6.53 -15.67
CA VAL A 50 10.99 -5.20 -15.39
C VAL A 50 9.74 -5.04 -16.24
N ASP A 51 8.58 -5.05 -15.58
CA ASP A 51 7.28 -4.96 -16.23
C ASP A 51 6.25 -4.31 -15.29
N ASP A 52 5.01 -4.14 -15.74
CA ASP A 52 3.93 -3.64 -14.86
C ASP A 52 3.47 -4.72 -13.86
N PHE A 53 4.15 -4.76 -12.74
CA PHE A 53 3.84 -5.69 -11.64
C PHE A 53 2.56 -5.31 -10.87
N ASN A 54 1.84 -4.28 -11.29
CA ASN A 54 0.52 -3.92 -10.76
C ASN A 54 -0.62 -4.46 -11.63
N ASP A 55 -0.33 -4.91 -12.85
CA ASP A 55 -1.33 -5.49 -13.73
C ASP A 55 -1.54 -6.99 -13.40
N PRO A 56 -2.75 -7.38 -12.90
CA PRO A 56 -3.02 -8.76 -12.53
C PRO A 56 -2.92 -9.75 -13.71
N ASP A 57 -3.28 -9.33 -14.93
CA ASP A 57 -3.28 -10.22 -16.09
C ASP A 57 -1.85 -10.51 -16.56
N ILE A 58 -0.97 -9.52 -16.56
CA ILE A 58 0.45 -9.69 -16.87
C ILE A 58 1.09 -10.67 -15.88
N ILE A 59 0.84 -10.47 -14.58
CA ILE A 59 1.42 -11.32 -13.51
C ILE A 59 0.89 -12.75 -13.60
N VAL A 60 -0.40 -12.94 -13.84
CA VAL A 60 -0.99 -14.27 -13.96
C VAL A 60 -0.46 -15.00 -15.19
N SER A 61 -0.29 -14.30 -16.33
CA SER A 61 0.33 -14.89 -17.52
C SER A 61 1.76 -15.36 -17.23
N TYR A 62 2.58 -14.47 -16.65
CA TYR A 62 3.94 -14.79 -16.28
C TYR A 62 4.02 -15.97 -15.30
N ALA A 63 3.15 -15.99 -14.29
CA ALA A 63 3.11 -17.08 -13.32
C ALA A 63 2.79 -18.44 -13.96
N LYS A 64 1.89 -18.49 -14.94
CA LYS A 64 1.57 -19.71 -15.69
C LYS A 64 2.74 -20.18 -16.54
N ASP A 65 3.38 -19.29 -17.30
CA ASP A 65 4.47 -19.60 -18.21
C ASP A 65 5.68 -20.17 -17.45
N HIS A 66 5.92 -19.70 -16.23
CA HIS A 66 7.04 -20.12 -15.38
C HIS A 66 6.66 -21.16 -14.31
N LYS A 67 5.42 -21.69 -14.37
CA LYS A 67 4.94 -22.73 -13.42
C LYS A 67 5.13 -22.32 -11.97
N ILE A 68 4.74 -21.07 -11.66
CA ILE A 68 4.82 -20.53 -10.30
C ILE A 68 3.77 -21.20 -9.41
N GLY A 69 4.20 -21.78 -8.30
CA GLY A 69 3.32 -22.38 -7.29
C GLY A 69 3.13 -21.48 -6.07
N LEU A 70 4.07 -20.56 -5.81
CA LEU A 70 4.03 -19.63 -4.70
C LEU A 70 4.42 -18.22 -5.19
N ALA A 71 3.61 -17.22 -4.87
CA ALA A 71 3.93 -15.81 -5.09
C ALA A 71 4.04 -15.06 -3.76
N ILE A 72 5.01 -14.16 -3.65
CA ILE A 72 5.22 -13.28 -2.49
C ILE A 72 5.13 -11.84 -2.98
N ILE A 73 4.16 -11.09 -2.46
CA ILE A 73 3.91 -9.71 -2.85
C ILE A 73 4.48 -8.80 -1.76
N GLY A 74 5.55 -8.07 -2.11
CA GLY A 74 6.21 -7.16 -1.18
C GLY A 74 5.53 -5.80 -1.04
N PRO A 75 5.27 -5.06 -2.14
CA PRO A 75 4.68 -3.73 -2.09
C PRO A 75 3.14 -3.75 -2.01
N GLU A 76 2.58 -2.65 -1.56
CA GLU A 76 1.14 -2.48 -1.37
C GLU A 76 0.35 -2.20 -2.66
N ASN A 77 0.97 -1.60 -3.68
CA ASN A 77 0.30 -1.24 -4.93
C ASN A 77 -0.30 -2.45 -5.66
N PRO A 78 0.40 -3.57 -5.88
CA PRO A 78 -0.18 -4.77 -6.47
C PRO A 78 -1.34 -5.35 -5.65
N LEU A 79 -1.28 -5.22 -4.33
CA LEU A 79 -2.36 -5.67 -3.44
C LEU A 79 -3.63 -4.84 -3.66
N GLU A 80 -3.48 -3.51 -3.77
CA GLU A 80 -4.57 -2.59 -4.11
C GLU A 80 -5.19 -2.91 -5.48
N LYS A 81 -4.38 -3.30 -6.45
CA LYS A 81 -4.83 -3.69 -7.79
C LYS A 81 -5.45 -5.08 -7.86
N GLY A 82 -5.35 -5.89 -6.79
CA GLY A 82 -5.98 -7.21 -6.73
C GLY A 82 -5.12 -8.34 -7.29
N VAL A 83 -3.82 -8.15 -7.41
CA VAL A 83 -2.87 -9.17 -7.88
C VAL A 83 -2.95 -10.44 -7.04
N ALA A 84 -3.10 -10.32 -5.70
CA ALA A 84 -3.23 -11.46 -4.82
C ALA A 84 -4.49 -12.29 -5.11
N ASP A 85 -5.60 -11.62 -5.43
CA ASP A 85 -6.85 -12.27 -5.80
C ASP A 85 -6.72 -13.02 -7.13
N ALA A 86 -6.14 -12.38 -8.15
CA ALA A 86 -5.96 -12.94 -9.48
C ALA A 86 -5.05 -14.18 -9.47
N LEU A 87 -3.92 -14.12 -8.77
CA LEU A 87 -3.02 -15.25 -8.60
C LEU A 87 -3.70 -16.41 -7.86
N SER A 88 -4.40 -16.12 -6.75
CA SER A 88 -5.13 -17.15 -5.99
C SER A 88 -6.21 -17.82 -6.84
N ASN A 89 -6.94 -17.06 -7.65
CA ASN A 89 -7.94 -17.59 -8.58
C ASN A 89 -7.32 -18.44 -9.71
N SER A 90 -6.03 -18.28 -9.96
CA SER A 90 -5.24 -19.06 -10.91
C SER A 90 -4.49 -20.24 -10.28
N ASN A 91 -4.86 -20.65 -9.06
CA ASN A 91 -4.26 -21.74 -8.28
C ASN A 91 -2.78 -21.51 -7.91
N VAL A 92 -2.34 -20.27 -7.79
CA VAL A 92 -1.06 -19.92 -7.22
C VAL A 92 -1.26 -19.59 -5.73
N ASN A 93 -0.46 -20.21 -4.85
CA ASN A 93 -0.43 -19.82 -3.44
C ASN A 93 0.16 -18.41 -3.29
N VAL A 94 -0.42 -17.57 -2.43
CA VAL A 94 0.02 -16.17 -2.30
C VAL A 94 0.34 -15.83 -0.85
N ILE A 95 1.51 -15.26 -0.62
CA ILE A 95 1.85 -14.52 0.59
C ILE A 95 1.57 -13.05 0.32
N GLY A 96 0.46 -12.55 0.83
CA GLY A 96 -0.06 -11.22 0.65
C GLY A 96 -1.58 -11.20 0.88
N PRO A 97 -2.13 -10.14 1.47
CA PRO A 97 -3.57 -10.03 1.69
C PRO A 97 -4.31 -9.84 0.35
N LYS A 98 -5.53 -10.35 0.28
CA LYS A 98 -6.45 -10.03 -0.81
C LYS A 98 -6.82 -8.55 -0.79
N LYS A 99 -7.26 -8.00 -1.93
CA LYS A 99 -7.60 -6.59 -2.11
C LYS A 99 -8.53 -6.03 -1.01
N ASN A 100 -9.55 -6.80 -0.63
CA ASN A 100 -10.49 -6.37 0.41
C ASN A 100 -9.84 -6.23 1.80
N LEU A 101 -8.81 -7.03 2.12
CA LEU A 101 -8.06 -6.96 3.38
C LEU A 101 -6.90 -5.97 3.31
N ALA A 102 -6.32 -5.77 2.12
CA ALA A 102 -5.26 -4.79 1.88
C ALA A 102 -5.73 -3.34 2.17
N GLN A 103 -7.03 -3.08 2.20
CA GLN A 103 -7.61 -1.78 2.54
C GLN A 103 -7.15 -1.25 3.92
N ILE A 104 -6.72 -2.11 4.84
CA ILE A 104 -6.15 -1.68 6.13
C ILE A 104 -4.92 -0.77 5.90
N GLU A 105 -4.13 -1.03 4.85
CA GLU A 105 -2.96 -0.25 4.48
C GLU A 105 -3.28 0.77 3.37
N THR A 106 -4.09 0.38 2.37
CA THR A 106 -4.29 1.17 1.17
C THR A 106 -5.32 2.29 1.32
N SER A 107 -6.20 2.22 2.34
CA SER A 107 -7.19 3.27 2.66
C SER A 107 -7.11 3.66 4.13
N LYS A 108 -6.75 4.90 4.37
CA LYS A 108 -6.68 5.47 5.73
C LYS A 108 -8.06 5.59 6.34
N GLY A 109 -9.05 5.96 5.52
CA GLY A 109 -10.45 6.04 5.92
C GLY A 109 -11.01 4.68 6.34
N PHE A 110 -10.72 3.63 5.57
CA PHE A 110 -11.11 2.26 5.94
C PHE A 110 -10.47 1.84 7.27
N ALA A 111 -9.15 2.04 7.41
CA ALA A 111 -8.44 1.69 8.64
C ALA A 111 -9.02 2.42 9.87
N ARG A 112 -9.32 3.71 9.76
CA ARG A 112 -9.93 4.49 10.84
C ARG A 112 -11.33 4.00 11.21
N LYS A 113 -12.18 3.75 10.21
CA LYS A 113 -13.52 3.17 10.43
C LYS A 113 -13.46 1.79 11.09
N LEU A 114 -12.46 0.99 10.73
CA LEU A 114 -12.27 -0.34 11.32
C LEU A 114 -11.91 -0.25 12.81
N LEU A 115 -10.97 0.64 13.16
CA LEU A 115 -10.58 0.88 14.56
C LEU A 115 -11.77 1.36 15.40
N ASP A 116 -12.54 2.33 14.88
CA ASP A 116 -13.73 2.90 15.54
C ASP A 116 -14.81 1.83 15.73
N LYS A 117 -15.14 1.09 14.67
CA LYS A 117 -16.14 0.01 14.69
C LYS A 117 -15.86 -1.05 15.76
N HIS A 118 -14.61 -1.35 15.99
CA HIS A 118 -14.20 -2.38 16.96
C HIS A 118 -13.75 -1.84 18.31
N GLY A 119 -13.87 -0.53 18.54
CA GLY A 119 -13.49 0.12 19.80
C GLY A 119 -12.01 -0.07 20.13
N ILE A 120 -11.13 -0.13 19.13
CA ILE A 120 -9.69 -0.33 19.33
C ILE A 120 -9.09 0.96 19.88
N PRO A 121 -8.47 0.94 21.08
CA PRO A 121 -7.93 2.13 21.71
C PRO A 121 -6.70 2.67 20.94
N GLY A 122 -6.43 3.97 21.10
CA GLY A 122 -5.30 4.64 20.48
C GLY A 122 -5.56 5.17 19.06
N ALA A 123 -6.80 5.05 18.56
CA ALA A 123 -7.19 5.72 17.33
C ALA A 123 -7.32 7.24 17.57
N PRO A 124 -6.80 8.09 16.65
CA PRO A 124 -7.03 9.52 16.72
C PRO A 124 -8.51 9.84 16.44
N LYS A 125 -8.98 10.97 16.96
CA LYS A 125 -10.25 11.56 16.52
C LYS A 125 -10.14 11.90 15.04
N PHE A 126 -11.10 11.46 14.21
CA PHE A 126 -10.99 11.62 12.76
C PHE A 126 -12.35 11.89 12.10
N LYS A 127 -12.30 12.47 10.91
CA LYS A 127 -13.41 12.49 9.96
C LYS A 127 -12.90 12.30 8.54
N ILE A 128 -13.73 11.67 7.72
CA ILE A 128 -13.45 11.43 6.30
C ILE A 128 -14.28 12.40 5.49
N PHE A 129 -13.68 12.98 4.47
CA PHE A 129 -14.30 14.00 3.62
C PHE A 129 -14.11 13.65 2.14
N SER A 130 -15.17 13.89 1.36
CA SER A 130 -15.17 13.88 -0.11
C SER A 130 -15.61 15.25 -0.67
N SER A 131 -15.89 16.21 0.21
CA SER A 131 -16.28 17.57 -0.14
C SER A 131 -15.84 18.54 0.96
N MET A 132 -15.97 19.85 0.71
CA MET A 132 -15.61 20.88 1.71
C MET A 132 -16.65 21.02 2.83
N SER A 133 -17.80 20.33 2.74
CA SER A 133 -18.84 20.44 3.76
C SER A 133 -18.36 19.94 5.12
N GLY A 134 -18.39 20.80 6.13
CA GLY A 134 -17.99 20.49 7.50
C GLY A 134 -16.49 20.50 7.77
N VAL A 135 -15.61 20.65 6.76
CA VAL A 135 -14.16 20.68 6.92
C VAL A 135 -13.72 21.76 7.91
N GLY A 136 -14.16 23.01 7.68
CA GLY A 136 -13.79 24.15 8.52
C GLY A 136 -14.20 23.97 9.99
N GLY A 137 -15.42 23.46 10.24
CA GLY A 137 -15.90 23.17 11.59
C GLY A 137 -15.12 22.07 12.29
N PHE A 138 -14.68 21.06 11.55
CA PHE A 138 -13.87 19.98 12.15
C PHE A 138 -12.42 20.43 12.44
N LEU A 139 -11.86 21.28 11.60
CA LEU A 139 -10.55 21.91 11.90
C LEU A 139 -10.66 22.79 13.17
N ASP A 140 -11.75 23.55 13.34
CA ASP A 140 -11.99 24.32 14.58
C ASP A 140 -12.09 23.42 15.82
N GLU A 141 -12.73 22.26 15.69
CA GLU A 141 -12.85 21.27 16.76
C GLU A 141 -11.50 20.68 17.19
N LEU A 142 -10.57 20.48 16.24
CA LEU A 142 -9.22 19.97 16.52
C LEU A 142 -8.24 21.06 16.94
N GLY A 143 -8.55 22.33 16.70
CA GLY A 143 -7.67 23.46 16.98
C GLY A 143 -6.42 23.47 16.13
N GLU A 144 -5.25 23.63 16.74
CA GLU A 144 -3.96 23.72 16.05
C GLU A 144 -3.32 22.34 15.76
N ASN A 145 -3.88 21.25 16.27
CA ASN A 145 -3.28 19.92 16.25
C ASN A 145 -4.06 18.98 15.32
N TYR A 146 -3.81 19.07 14.03
CA TYR A 146 -4.43 18.20 13.03
C TYR A 146 -3.46 17.70 11.96
N VAL A 147 -3.85 16.62 11.31
CA VAL A 147 -3.18 16.04 10.15
C VAL A 147 -4.20 15.81 9.05
N ILE A 148 -3.90 16.24 7.84
CA ILE A 148 -4.72 15.98 6.65
C ILE A 148 -4.00 14.92 5.82
N LYS A 149 -4.72 13.85 5.48
CA LYS A 149 -4.17 12.71 4.75
C LYS A 149 -5.02 12.40 3.53
N PHE A 150 -4.44 12.42 2.37
CA PHE A 150 -5.05 11.83 1.17
C PHE A 150 -5.41 10.37 1.44
N ASP A 151 -6.62 9.94 1.08
CA ASP A 151 -7.05 8.55 1.25
C ASP A 151 -6.67 7.74 0.01
N GLY A 152 -5.58 7.00 0.14
CA GLY A 152 -4.95 6.21 -0.91
C GLY A 152 -3.44 6.12 -0.74
N LEU A 153 -2.81 5.37 -1.63
CA LEU A 153 -1.35 5.21 -1.67
C LEU A 153 -0.69 6.46 -2.30
N ALA A 154 0.17 7.11 -1.58
CA ALA A 154 0.87 8.34 -2.02
C ALA A 154 2.36 8.34 -1.70
N GLY A 155 2.95 7.20 -1.34
CA GLY A 155 4.38 7.07 -1.06
C GLY A 155 4.91 8.06 0.00
N GLY A 156 4.14 8.33 1.05
CA GLY A 156 4.47 9.29 2.10
C GLY A 156 4.20 10.76 1.74
N LYS A 157 3.86 11.09 0.51
CA LYS A 157 3.65 12.48 0.05
C LYS A 157 2.22 13.02 0.26
N GLY A 158 1.28 12.16 0.61
CA GLY A 158 -0.14 12.50 0.79
C GLY A 158 -0.52 12.98 2.19
N VAL A 159 0.45 13.34 3.04
CA VAL A 159 0.23 13.75 4.43
C VAL A 159 0.69 15.18 4.64
N LYS A 160 -0.19 16.02 5.20
CA LYS A 160 0.10 17.38 5.62
C LYS A 160 -0.20 17.54 7.11
N VAL A 161 0.78 18.01 7.86
CA VAL A 161 0.75 18.15 9.31
C VAL A 161 0.70 19.64 9.66
N SER A 162 -0.21 20.02 10.55
CA SER A 162 -0.29 21.39 11.06
C SER A 162 0.98 21.77 11.82
N GLY A 163 1.43 23.02 11.63
CA GLY A 163 2.66 23.53 12.19
C GLY A 163 3.93 23.16 11.42
N ASP A 164 3.93 22.00 10.73
CA ASP A 164 5.08 21.55 9.94
C ASP A 164 4.92 21.88 8.45
N HIS A 165 3.75 21.54 7.89
CA HIS A 165 3.46 21.68 6.47
C HIS A 165 2.39 22.73 6.17
N LEU A 166 1.56 23.06 7.14
CA LEU A 166 0.44 23.99 7.06
C LEU A 166 0.56 24.96 8.22
N GLN A 167 0.77 26.23 7.92
CA GLN A 167 1.04 27.27 8.93
C GLN A 167 -0.25 27.98 9.40
N SER A 168 -1.35 27.80 8.67
CA SER A 168 -2.63 28.41 9.00
C SER A 168 -3.81 27.49 8.64
N LYS A 169 -4.98 27.81 9.20
CA LYS A 169 -6.23 27.17 8.81
C LYS A 169 -6.59 27.43 7.34
N ASP A 170 -6.28 28.62 6.83
CA ASP A 170 -6.55 28.95 5.42
C ASP A 170 -5.73 28.06 4.47
N GLU A 171 -4.45 27.83 4.75
CA GLU A 171 -3.64 26.86 4.01
C GLU A 171 -4.19 25.44 4.08
N ALA A 172 -4.74 25.03 5.23
CA ALA A 172 -5.38 23.73 5.39
C ALA A 172 -6.64 23.62 4.55
N LEU A 173 -7.49 24.67 4.53
CA LEU A 173 -8.69 24.72 3.72
C LEU A 173 -8.36 24.69 2.22
N ASP A 174 -7.35 25.45 1.80
CA ASP A 174 -6.87 25.44 0.41
C ASP A 174 -6.36 24.05 -0.01
N HIS A 175 -5.61 23.39 0.86
CA HIS A 175 -5.15 22.02 0.61
C HIS A 175 -6.33 21.04 0.47
N CYS A 176 -7.31 21.09 1.38
CA CYS A 176 -8.52 20.26 1.28
C CYS A 176 -9.28 20.54 -0.01
N LEU A 177 -9.40 21.82 -0.42
CA LEU A 177 -10.05 22.20 -1.67
C LEU A 177 -9.34 21.60 -2.90
N GLN A 178 -8.00 21.52 -2.89
CA GLN A 178 -7.25 20.86 -3.97
C GLN A 178 -7.54 19.34 -4.01
N LEU A 179 -7.64 18.68 -2.86
CA LEU A 179 -8.01 17.27 -2.80
C LEU A 179 -9.41 17.03 -3.38
N VAL A 180 -10.39 17.86 -2.99
CA VAL A 180 -11.77 17.78 -3.52
C VAL A 180 -11.83 18.02 -5.03
N LYS A 181 -11.06 18.99 -5.56
CA LYS A 181 -11.00 19.27 -7.01
C LYS A 181 -10.45 18.10 -7.83
N ASN A 182 -9.67 17.22 -7.20
CA ASN A 182 -9.10 16.02 -7.81
C ASN A 182 -9.97 14.77 -7.54
N ASP A 183 -11.24 14.92 -7.16
CA ASP A 183 -12.17 13.83 -6.79
C ASP A 183 -11.57 12.86 -5.75
N SER A 184 -10.77 13.37 -4.83
CA SER A 184 -10.07 12.56 -3.84
C SER A 184 -10.77 12.60 -2.50
N GLU A 185 -10.99 11.43 -1.89
CA GLU A 185 -11.31 11.35 -0.47
C GLU A 185 -10.06 11.64 0.37
N PHE A 186 -10.27 12.21 1.56
CA PHE A 186 -9.21 12.48 2.51
C PHE A 186 -9.69 12.37 3.96
N VAL A 187 -8.74 12.11 4.84
CA VAL A 187 -8.98 12.01 6.28
C VAL A 187 -8.37 13.24 6.95
N ILE A 188 -9.12 13.90 7.80
CA ILE A 188 -8.59 14.84 8.78
C ILE A 188 -8.61 14.14 10.13
N GLU A 189 -7.51 14.17 10.82
CA GLU A 189 -7.38 13.52 12.13
C GLU A 189 -6.58 14.37 13.10
N GLU A 190 -6.75 14.07 14.38
CA GLU A 190 -5.98 14.64 15.48
C GLU A 190 -4.49 14.34 15.32
N LYS A 191 -3.63 15.36 15.54
CA LYS A 191 -2.17 15.19 15.60
C LYS A 191 -1.80 14.71 17.00
N PHE A 192 -1.27 13.50 17.09
CA PHE A 192 -0.67 13.02 18.32
C PHE A 192 0.69 13.69 18.56
N ILE A 193 0.92 14.05 19.80
CA ILE A 193 2.19 14.58 20.29
C ILE A 193 2.78 13.49 21.19
N GLY A 194 3.98 12.99 20.83
CA GLY A 194 4.71 11.98 21.56
C GLY A 194 6.02 12.52 22.10
#